data_e2a86d4be680f2a4fdcae1d3d637c586
#
_entry.id   e2a86d4be680f2a4fdcae1d3d637c586
#
_cell.length_a   1.000
_cell.length_b   1.000
_cell.length_c   1.000
_cell.angle_alpha   90.00
_cell.angle_beta   90.00
_cell.angle_gamma   90.00
#
_symmetry.space_group_name_H-M   'P 1'
#
loop_
_entity.id
_entity.type
_entity.pdbx_description
1 polymer ?
#
loop_
_entity_poly.entity_id
_entity_poly.type
_entity_poly.pdbx_seq_one_letter_code
_entity_poly.pdbx_strand_id
1 'polypeptide(L)'
;MKLTTIDTPDGPFTLLADDGVVLASGWTGDPGVVIARVRPAERPDEVETVTPDHPEVAAPVRAVRAYYAGDLAAIDTVPVRQSGSEWRRGGWDQLRRIPAGAPLSYAGFATALGRPSAVRAAASICASNAPALFVPCHRVLRGDGSLGGFAWGVDVKRSLLDREAAAVRP
;
A
#
# COMPACT_ATOMS: atom_id res chain seq x y z
N MET A 1 5.54 -18.33 -5.30
CA MET A 1 5.09 -16.94 -5.46
C MET A 1 6.02 -16.19 -6.40
N LYS A 2 5.53 -15.16 -7.07
CA LYS A 2 6.29 -14.39 -8.06
C LYS A 2 6.61 -13.00 -7.53
N LEU A 3 7.81 -12.51 -7.81
CA LEU A 3 8.28 -11.21 -7.43
C LEU A 3 8.78 -10.47 -8.67
N THR A 4 8.46 -9.19 -8.77
CA THR A 4 8.98 -8.33 -9.82
C THR A 4 9.28 -6.94 -9.28
N THR A 5 10.22 -6.25 -9.91
CA THR A 5 10.55 -4.85 -9.62
C THR A 5 10.36 -4.03 -10.89
N ILE A 6 9.73 -2.89 -10.76
CA ILE A 6 9.56 -1.91 -11.84
C ILE A 6 10.07 -0.54 -11.40
N ASP A 7 10.48 0.28 -12.35
CA ASP A 7 10.81 1.67 -12.08
C ASP A 7 9.54 2.50 -12.00
N THR A 8 9.51 3.41 -11.02
CA THR A 8 8.46 4.42 -10.87
C THR A 8 9.10 5.80 -10.65
N PRO A 9 8.34 6.90 -10.79
CA PRO A 9 8.83 8.24 -10.46
C PRO A 9 9.36 8.39 -9.02
N ASP A 10 8.89 7.53 -8.09
CA ASP A 10 9.32 7.54 -6.70
C ASP A 10 10.40 6.49 -6.38
N GLY A 11 11.03 5.93 -7.41
CA GLY A 11 12.09 4.93 -7.33
C GLY A 11 11.62 3.51 -7.66
N PRO A 12 12.49 2.51 -7.47
CA PRO A 12 12.17 1.12 -7.75
C PRO A 12 11.01 0.66 -6.85
N PHE A 13 10.01 0.03 -7.46
CA PHE A 13 8.85 -0.52 -6.77
C PHE A 13 8.81 -2.03 -6.97
N THR A 14 8.92 -2.75 -5.86
CA THR A 14 8.90 -4.22 -5.84
C THR A 14 7.56 -4.71 -5.32
N LEU A 15 7.00 -5.72 -5.97
CA LEU A 15 5.80 -6.42 -5.51
C LEU A 15 5.98 -7.94 -5.51
N LEU A 16 5.37 -8.57 -4.51
CA LEU A 16 5.25 -10.02 -4.36
C LEU A 16 3.79 -10.40 -4.58
N ALA A 17 3.52 -11.32 -5.51
CA ALA A 17 2.18 -11.78 -5.82
C ALA A 17 2.11 -13.31 -5.92
N ASP A 18 0.90 -13.82 -5.79
CA ASP A 18 0.51 -15.20 -5.92
C ASP A 18 -0.77 -15.25 -6.76
N ASP A 19 -0.66 -15.75 -7.98
CA ASP A 19 -1.76 -15.79 -8.95
C ASP A 19 -2.50 -14.44 -9.11
N GLY A 20 -1.74 -13.37 -9.27
CA GLY A 20 -2.28 -12.01 -9.44
C GLY A 20 -2.74 -11.32 -8.15
N VAL A 21 -2.74 -12.00 -7.02
CA VAL A 21 -3.08 -11.45 -5.70
C VAL A 21 -1.82 -10.88 -5.03
N VAL A 22 -1.80 -9.60 -4.69
CA VAL A 22 -0.63 -8.95 -4.08
C VAL A 22 -0.59 -9.22 -2.58
N LEU A 23 0.55 -9.73 -2.10
CA LEU A 23 0.80 -10.00 -0.69
C LEU A 23 1.60 -8.89 -0.02
N ALA A 24 2.59 -8.35 -0.71
CA ALA A 24 3.43 -7.28 -0.22
C ALA A 24 3.97 -6.45 -1.39
N SER A 25 4.19 -5.17 -1.15
CA SER A 25 4.79 -4.26 -2.13
C SER A 25 5.32 -3.00 -1.47
N GLY A 26 6.20 -2.30 -2.18
CA GLY A 26 6.70 -1.01 -1.74
C GLY A 26 7.92 -0.52 -2.52
N TRP A 27 8.35 0.67 -2.19
CA TRP A 27 9.39 1.40 -2.91
C TRP A 27 10.78 0.96 -2.43
N THR A 28 11.28 -0.06 -3.02
CA THR A 28 12.62 -0.61 -2.79
C THR A 28 13.03 -1.49 -3.96
N GLY A 29 14.33 -1.55 -4.25
CA GLY A 29 14.91 -2.54 -5.16
C GLY A 29 15.36 -3.83 -4.44
N ASP A 30 15.18 -3.92 -3.11
CA ASP A 30 15.56 -5.09 -2.33
C ASP A 30 14.34 -6.01 -2.10
N PRO A 31 14.30 -7.19 -2.75
CA PRO A 31 13.24 -8.17 -2.55
C PRO A 31 13.05 -8.62 -1.09
N GLY A 32 14.15 -8.72 -0.34
CA GLY A 32 14.13 -9.15 1.05
C GLY A 32 13.32 -8.23 1.94
N VAL A 33 13.37 -6.91 1.69
CA VAL A 33 12.59 -5.90 2.42
C VAL A 33 11.09 -6.10 2.20
N VAL A 34 10.67 -6.41 0.96
CA VAL A 34 9.25 -6.64 0.64
C VAL A 34 8.77 -7.97 1.23
N ILE A 35 9.55 -9.04 1.07
CA ILE A 35 9.23 -10.36 1.62
C ILE A 35 9.10 -10.29 3.16
N ALA A 36 9.96 -9.50 3.82
CA ALA A 36 9.93 -9.31 5.26
C ALA A 36 8.63 -8.65 5.77
N ARG A 37 7.87 -7.95 4.90
CA ARG A 37 6.55 -7.39 5.24
C ARG A 37 5.47 -8.48 5.38
N VAL A 38 5.63 -9.61 4.74
CA VAL A 38 4.74 -10.76 4.91
C VAL A 38 4.97 -11.38 6.29
N ARG A 39 3.91 -11.77 6.97
CA ARG A 39 4.02 -12.42 8.28
C ARG A 39 4.88 -13.69 8.20
N PRO A 40 5.75 -13.95 9.18
CA PRO A 40 6.69 -15.08 9.11
C PRO A 40 6.03 -16.43 8.78
N ALA A 41 4.85 -16.70 9.33
CA ALA A 41 4.11 -17.95 9.09
C ALA A 41 3.53 -18.08 7.66
N GLU A 42 3.57 -17.02 6.87
CA GLU A 42 2.97 -16.94 5.53
C GLU A 42 4.01 -16.57 4.47
N ARG A 43 5.25 -16.40 4.90
CA ARG A 43 6.35 -16.17 3.95
C ARG A 43 6.52 -17.40 3.07
N PRO A 44 6.66 -17.20 1.76
CA PRO A 44 6.90 -18.30 0.85
C PRO A 44 8.27 -18.93 1.11
N ASP A 45 8.34 -20.24 1.01
CA ASP A 45 9.61 -20.97 1.02
C ASP A 45 10.42 -20.68 -0.25
N GLU A 46 9.72 -20.45 -1.36
CA GLU A 46 10.31 -20.13 -2.66
C GLU A 46 9.68 -18.90 -3.29
N VAL A 47 10.53 -18.00 -3.76
CA VAL A 47 10.15 -16.80 -4.51
C VAL A 47 10.94 -16.77 -5.82
N GLU A 48 10.22 -16.74 -6.93
CA GLU A 48 10.81 -16.60 -8.25
C GLU A 48 10.72 -15.14 -8.70
N THR A 49 11.86 -14.57 -9.08
CA THR A 49 11.90 -13.26 -9.71
C THR A 49 11.54 -13.40 -11.19
N VAL A 50 10.53 -12.65 -11.61
CA VAL A 50 9.98 -12.70 -12.96
C VAL A 50 9.96 -11.32 -13.61
N THR A 51 9.81 -11.29 -14.93
CA THR A 51 9.63 -10.04 -15.67
C THR A 51 8.26 -9.41 -15.41
N PRO A 52 8.11 -8.08 -15.56
CA PRO A 52 6.86 -7.36 -15.26
C PRO A 52 5.64 -7.78 -16.11
N ASP A 53 5.84 -8.47 -17.22
CA ASP A 53 4.82 -9.01 -18.12
C ASP A 53 4.41 -10.45 -17.80
N HIS A 54 5.06 -11.09 -16.83
CA HIS A 54 4.67 -12.43 -16.39
C HIS A 54 3.20 -12.45 -15.93
N PRO A 55 2.38 -13.44 -16.35
CA PRO A 55 0.94 -13.48 -16.12
C PRO A 55 0.51 -13.21 -14.67
N GLU A 56 1.24 -13.77 -13.69
CA GLU A 56 0.89 -13.62 -12.28
C GLU A 56 1.17 -12.23 -11.67
N VAL A 57 1.94 -11.38 -12.33
CA VAL A 57 2.26 -10.03 -11.85
C VAL A 57 1.81 -8.92 -12.81
N ALA A 58 1.48 -9.26 -14.04
CA ALA A 58 1.19 -8.29 -15.09
C ALA A 58 0.00 -7.37 -14.75
N ALA A 59 -1.06 -7.88 -14.12
CA ALA A 59 -2.21 -7.07 -13.74
C ALA A 59 -1.86 -6.06 -12.63
N PRO A 60 -1.26 -6.46 -11.49
CA PRO A 60 -0.75 -5.50 -10.51
C PRO A 60 0.22 -4.47 -11.08
N VAL A 61 1.16 -4.90 -11.94
CA VAL A 61 2.12 -3.99 -12.59
C VAL A 61 1.42 -2.93 -13.46
N ARG A 62 0.43 -3.36 -14.26
CA ARG A 62 -0.37 -2.42 -15.06
C ARG A 62 -1.11 -1.41 -14.19
N ALA A 63 -1.65 -1.85 -13.05
CA ALA A 63 -2.35 -0.97 -12.12
C ALA A 63 -1.40 0.09 -11.51
N VAL A 64 -0.18 -0.30 -11.13
CA VAL A 64 0.83 0.66 -10.64
C VAL A 64 1.18 1.68 -11.73
N ARG A 65 1.44 1.22 -12.96
CA ARG A 65 1.74 2.11 -14.09
C ARG A 65 0.59 3.06 -14.39
N ALA A 66 -0.66 2.57 -14.37
CA ALA A 66 -1.86 3.38 -14.58
C ALA A 66 -2.03 4.44 -13.48
N TYR A 67 -1.80 4.07 -12.21
CA TYR A 67 -1.82 5.01 -11.09
C TYR A 67 -0.83 6.18 -11.32
N TYR A 68 0.41 5.86 -11.71
CA TYR A 68 1.41 6.89 -12.01
C TYR A 68 1.10 7.68 -13.29
N ALA A 69 0.30 7.14 -14.19
CA ALA A 69 -0.21 7.84 -15.37
C ALA A 69 -1.47 8.70 -15.10
N GLY A 70 -1.99 8.69 -13.85
CA GLY A 70 -3.12 9.53 -13.43
C GLY A 70 -4.44 8.78 -13.19
N ASP A 71 -4.53 7.50 -13.53
CA ASP A 71 -5.68 6.65 -13.15
C ASP A 71 -5.50 6.14 -11.71
N LEU A 72 -5.82 7.01 -10.76
CA LEU A 72 -5.65 6.73 -9.34
C LEU A 72 -6.50 5.56 -8.83
N ALA A 73 -7.58 5.22 -9.52
CA ALA A 73 -8.48 4.13 -9.15
C ALA A 73 -7.99 2.75 -9.62
N ALA A 74 -7.00 2.70 -10.51
CA ALA A 74 -6.49 1.44 -11.06
C ALA A 74 -6.03 0.46 -9.97
N ILE A 75 -5.45 0.97 -8.89
CA ILE A 75 -4.95 0.16 -7.76
C ILE A 75 -6.08 -0.49 -6.95
N ASP A 76 -7.29 0.07 -6.97
CA ASP A 76 -8.42 -0.39 -6.17
C ASP A 76 -8.98 -1.72 -6.69
N THR A 77 -8.75 -2.03 -7.97
CA THR A 77 -9.23 -3.26 -8.63
C THR A 77 -8.32 -4.47 -8.36
N VAL A 78 -7.10 -4.25 -7.89
CA VAL A 78 -6.12 -5.31 -7.66
C VAL A 78 -6.46 -6.06 -6.37
N PRO A 79 -6.60 -7.39 -6.42
CA PRO A 79 -6.81 -8.17 -5.21
C PRO A 79 -5.56 -8.18 -4.33
N VAL A 80 -5.76 -8.09 -3.03
CA VAL A 80 -4.70 -8.14 -2.03
C VAL A 80 -5.01 -9.20 -0.97
N ARG A 81 -3.98 -9.79 -0.39
CA ARG A 81 -4.11 -10.75 0.71
C ARG A 81 -3.14 -10.39 1.83
N GLN A 82 -3.70 -10.11 3.01
CA GLN A 82 -2.96 -9.90 4.24
C GLN A 82 -3.63 -10.66 5.37
N SER A 83 -2.86 -11.34 6.21
CA SER A 83 -3.39 -12.01 7.39
C SER A 83 -3.15 -11.21 8.66
N GLY A 84 -4.13 -11.22 9.51
CA GLY A 84 -4.12 -10.49 10.77
C GLY A 84 -5.36 -10.78 11.61
N SER A 85 -5.43 -10.15 12.77
CA SER A 85 -6.66 -10.15 13.56
C SER A 85 -7.80 -9.50 12.76
N GLU A 86 -9.04 -9.80 13.16
CA GLU A 86 -10.23 -9.16 12.56
C GLU A 86 -10.11 -7.63 12.55
N TRP A 87 -9.63 -7.04 13.65
CA TRP A 87 -9.35 -5.60 13.75
C TRP A 87 -8.40 -5.10 12.66
N ARG A 88 -7.30 -5.82 12.41
CA ARG A 88 -6.33 -5.42 11.37
C ARG A 88 -6.92 -5.57 9.97
N ARG A 89 -7.60 -6.68 9.70
CA ARG A 89 -8.24 -6.89 8.39
C ARG A 89 -9.27 -5.81 8.09
N GLY A 90 -10.19 -5.54 9.02
CA GLY A 90 -11.15 -4.45 8.89
C GLY A 90 -10.49 -3.07 8.72
N GLY A 91 -9.34 -2.87 9.35
CA GLY A 91 -8.55 -1.65 9.19
C GLY A 91 -7.93 -1.50 7.80
N TRP A 92 -7.37 -2.54 7.23
CA TRP A 92 -6.84 -2.52 5.86
C TRP A 92 -7.96 -2.36 4.82
N ASP A 93 -9.11 -2.97 5.03
CA ASP A 93 -10.30 -2.76 4.19
C ASP A 93 -10.77 -1.30 4.26
N GLN A 94 -10.74 -0.68 5.46
CA GLN A 94 -11.08 0.72 5.62
C GLN A 94 -10.05 1.66 4.98
N LEU A 95 -8.75 1.33 5.00
CA LEU A 95 -7.74 2.10 4.26
C LEU A 95 -8.07 2.18 2.77
N ARG A 96 -8.50 1.08 2.16
CA ARG A 96 -8.87 1.04 0.74
C ARG A 96 -10.10 1.88 0.39
N ARG A 97 -10.90 2.26 1.39
CA ARG A 97 -12.07 3.14 1.21
C ARG A 97 -11.74 4.63 1.33
N ILE A 98 -10.52 4.99 1.73
CA ILE A 98 -10.09 6.38 1.78
C ILE A 98 -9.86 6.87 0.35
N PRO A 99 -10.63 7.86 -0.15
CA PRO A 99 -10.47 8.33 -1.52
C PRO A 99 -9.10 8.98 -1.74
N ALA A 100 -8.58 8.87 -2.95
CA ALA A 100 -7.43 9.66 -3.36
C ALA A 100 -7.72 11.16 -3.22
N GLY A 101 -6.77 11.94 -2.75
CA GLY A 101 -6.91 13.38 -2.53
C GLY A 101 -7.74 13.80 -1.31
N ALA A 102 -8.26 12.85 -0.52
CA ALA A 102 -9.02 13.11 0.70
C ALA A 102 -8.44 12.35 1.91
N PRO A 103 -7.19 12.62 2.30
CA PRO A 103 -6.54 11.91 3.39
C PRO A 103 -7.22 12.15 4.73
N LEU A 104 -7.17 11.15 5.62
CA LEU A 104 -7.68 11.23 6.97
C LEU A 104 -6.53 11.48 7.97
N SER A 105 -6.85 12.09 9.12
CA SER A 105 -5.95 12.02 10.27
C SER A 105 -6.01 10.63 10.91
N TYR A 106 -5.00 10.25 11.72
CA TYR A 106 -5.07 9.00 12.51
C TYR A 106 -6.30 8.96 13.42
N ALA A 107 -6.73 10.11 13.98
CA ALA A 107 -7.97 10.21 14.75
C ALA A 107 -9.21 10.01 13.86
N GLY A 108 -9.24 10.62 12.68
CA GLY A 108 -10.30 10.41 11.69
C GLY A 108 -10.38 8.95 11.24
N PHE A 109 -9.24 8.32 11.01
CA PHE A 109 -9.17 6.89 10.67
C PHE A 109 -9.68 6.01 11.81
N ALA A 110 -9.28 6.27 13.07
CA ALA A 110 -9.81 5.57 14.24
C ALA A 110 -11.35 5.73 14.38
N THR A 111 -11.86 6.92 14.08
CA THR A 111 -13.31 7.19 14.06
C THR A 111 -14.00 6.38 12.95
N ALA A 112 -13.43 6.33 11.75
CA ALA A 112 -13.94 5.54 10.63
C ALA A 112 -13.97 4.02 10.93
N LEU A 113 -13.09 3.56 11.82
CA LEU A 113 -13.06 2.19 12.35
C LEU A 113 -14.05 1.94 13.50
N GLY A 114 -14.88 2.95 13.88
CA GLY A 114 -15.83 2.86 14.98
C GLY A 114 -15.18 2.89 16.38
N ARG A 115 -13.89 3.24 16.48
CA ARG A 115 -13.15 3.30 17.76
C ARG A 115 -12.34 4.60 17.87
N PRO A 116 -12.98 5.76 18.07
CA PRO A 116 -12.31 7.07 18.03
C PRO A 116 -11.20 7.23 19.08
N SER A 117 -11.26 6.51 20.19
CA SER A 117 -10.19 6.51 21.22
C SER A 117 -8.98 5.63 20.89
N ALA A 118 -9.09 4.75 19.87
CA ALA A 118 -8.06 3.75 19.53
C ALA A 118 -7.01 4.25 18.53
N VAL A 119 -6.59 5.53 18.61
CA VAL A 119 -5.69 6.17 17.62
C VAL A 119 -4.36 5.43 17.47
N ARG A 120 -3.74 4.96 18.56
CA ARG A 120 -2.50 4.18 18.51
C ARG A 120 -2.69 2.82 17.82
N ALA A 121 -3.82 2.15 18.10
CA ALA A 121 -4.15 0.89 17.46
C ALA A 121 -4.42 1.09 15.95
N ALA A 122 -5.08 2.18 15.57
CA ALA A 122 -5.27 2.57 14.17
C ALA A 122 -3.93 2.84 13.46
N ALA A 123 -2.99 3.53 14.13
CA ALA A 123 -1.64 3.74 13.59
C ALA A 123 -0.88 2.41 13.38
N SER A 124 -1.07 1.41 14.25
CA SER A 124 -0.45 0.08 14.09
C SER A 124 -0.95 -0.68 12.86
N ILE A 125 -2.18 -0.41 12.39
CA ILE A 125 -2.73 -0.96 11.15
C ILE A 125 -1.91 -0.45 9.96
N CYS A 126 -1.67 0.87 9.89
CA CYS A 126 -0.84 1.48 8.86
C CYS A 126 0.59 0.93 8.88
N ALA A 127 1.19 0.80 10.06
CA ALA A 127 2.55 0.29 10.22
C ALA A 127 2.72 -1.16 9.79
N SER A 128 1.67 -1.99 9.96
CA SER A 128 1.67 -3.41 9.61
C SER A 128 1.18 -3.70 8.18
N ASN A 129 0.84 -2.67 7.41
CA ASN A 129 0.39 -2.83 6.03
C ASN A 129 1.52 -3.36 5.14
N ALA A 130 1.31 -4.50 4.49
CA ALA A 130 2.29 -5.13 3.62
C ALA A 130 2.16 -4.72 2.14
N PRO A 131 0.98 -4.73 1.47
CA PRO A 131 0.84 -4.33 0.07
C PRO A 131 0.65 -2.81 -0.05
N ALA A 132 1.72 -2.05 0.20
CA ALA A 132 1.73 -0.60 0.06
C ALA A 132 1.32 -0.18 -1.36
N LEU A 133 0.73 0.99 -1.51
CA LEU A 133 0.00 1.54 -2.65
C LEU A 133 -1.38 0.89 -2.82
N PHE A 134 -1.48 -0.45 -3.00
CA PHE A 134 -2.76 -1.16 -3.16
C PHE A 134 -3.65 -1.08 -1.92
N VAL A 135 -3.03 -0.98 -0.74
CA VAL A 135 -3.69 -0.59 0.51
C VAL A 135 -3.07 0.75 0.93
N PRO A 136 -3.77 1.87 0.71
CA PRO A 136 -3.18 3.20 0.68
C PRO A 136 -3.00 3.81 2.08
N CYS A 137 -2.15 3.21 2.91
CA CYS A 137 -1.83 3.74 4.25
C CYS A 137 -1.14 5.12 4.21
N HIS A 138 -0.62 5.56 3.05
CA HIS A 138 -0.11 6.91 2.85
C HIS A 138 -1.20 7.98 2.99
N ARG A 139 -2.49 7.64 2.81
CA ARG A 139 -3.64 8.54 2.98
C ARG A 139 -4.01 8.80 4.45
N VAL A 140 -3.19 8.35 5.40
CA VAL A 140 -3.39 8.64 6.84
C VAL A 140 -2.24 9.51 7.35
N LEU A 141 -2.60 10.66 7.94
CA LEU A 141 -1.71 11.73 8.37
C LEU A 141 -1.77 11.94 9.88
N ARG A 142 -0.85 12.74 10.45
CA ARG A 142 -0.98 13.23 11.81
C ARG A 142 -2.10 14.27 11.92
N GLY A 143 -2.59 14.49 13.14
CA GLY A 143 -3.68 15.44 13.40
C GLY A 143 -3.32 16.91 13.12
N ASP A 144 -2.03 17.24 13.14
CA ASP A 144 -1.50 18.56 12.76
C ASP A 144 -1.28 18.71 11.24
N GLY A 145 -1.66 17.70 10.44
CA GLY A 145 -1.47 17.67 8.98
C GLY A 145 -0.07 17.27 8.54
N SER A 146 0.87 17.02 9.45
CA SER A 146 2.18 16.50 9.09
C SER A 146 2.09 15.03 8.63
N LEU A 147 3.05 14.61 7.78
CA LEU A 147 2.98 13.30 7.11
C LEU A 147 3.02 12.10 8.07
N GLY A 148 3.70 12.25 9.21
CA GLY A 148 4.01 11.10 10.06
C GLY A 148 5.05 10.17 9.40
N GLY A 149 5.25 9.00 10.01
CA GLY A 149 6.14 8.00 9.46
C GLY A 149 5.56 7.29 8.23
N PHE A 150 6.45 6.80 7.37
CA PHE A 150 6.11 5.91 6.26
C PHE A 150 7.25 4.91 6.06
N ALA A 151 6.93 3.64 5.89
CA ALA A 151 7.93 2.58 5.81
C ALA A 151 8.90 2.75 4.62
N TRP A 152 8.45 3.46 3.59
CA TRP A 152 9.15 3.67 2.33
C TRP A 152 9.74 5.08 2.20
N GLY A 153 9.75 5.85 3.28
CA GLY A 153 10.25 7.22 3.33
C GLY A 153 9.17 8.28 3.18
N VAL A 154 9.37 9.39 3.91
CA VAL A 154 8.40 10.50 3.91
C VAL A 154 8.32 11.23 2.57
N ASP A 155 9.39 11.20 1.78
CA ASP A 155 9.40 11.84 0.46
C ASP A 155 8.50 11.09 -0.53
N VAL A 156 8.51 9.75 -0.50
CA VAL A 156 7.57 8.92 -1.25
C VAL A 156 6.13 9.22 -0.83
N LYS A 157 5.86 9.27 0.48
CA LYS A 157 4.53 9.59 0.99
C LYS A 157 4.05 10.95 0.50
N ARG A 158 4.91 11.97 0.54
CA ARG A 158 4.60 13.31 0.05
C ARG A 158 4.28 13.29 -1.44
N SER A 159 5.12 12.66 -2.25
CA SER A 159 4.92 12.56 -3.69
C SER A 159 3.58 11.92 -4.05
N LEU A 160 3.20 10.83 -3.37
CA LEU A 160 1.90 10.18 -3.59
C LEU A 160 0.73 11.12 -3.25
N LEU A 161 0.78 11.79 -2.09
CA LEU A 161 -0.27 12.72 -1.66
C LEU A 161 -0.39 13.93 -2.59
N ASP A 162 0.73 14.50 -3.03
CA ASP A 162 0.76 15.62 -3.96
C ASP A 162 0.17 15.22 -5.33
N ARG A 163 0.50 14.04 -5.81
CA ARG A 163 -0.05 13.45 -7.05
C ARG A 163 -1.56 13.29 -6.96
N GLU A 164 -2.04 12.70 -5.87
CA GLU A 164 -3.47 12.49 -5.64
C GLU A 164 -4.23 13.81 -5.51
N ALA A 165 -3.67 14.79 -4.78
CA ALA A 165 -4.26 16.12 -4.65
C ALA A 165 -4.31 16.87 -5.98
N ALA A 166 -3.31 16.73 -6.84
CA ALA A 166 -3.28 17.38 -8.16
C ALA A 166 -4.34 16.80 -9.11
N ALA A 167 -4.58 15.48 -9.05
CA ALA A 167 -5.53 14.82 -9.93
C ALA A 167 -7.01 15.08 -9.59
N VAL A 168 -7.31 15.48 -8.34
CA VAL A 168 -8.69 15.78 -7.91
C VAL A 168 -9.03 17.28 -7.88
N ARG A 169 -8.06 18.14 -8.22
CA ARG A 169 -8.33 19.57 -8.39
C ARG A 169 -9.10 19.79 -9.70
N PRO A 170 -10.18 20.60 -9.68
CA PRO A 170 -10.93 20.96 -10.88
C PRO A 170 -10.10 21.80 -11.86
#